data_afc960af4b9f89016e8666b67707dc2c
#
_entry.id   afc960af4b9f89016e8666b67707dc2c
#
_cell.length_a   1.000
_cell.length_b   1.000
_cell.length_c   1.000
_cell.angle_alpha   90.00
_cell.angle_beta   90.00
_cell.angle_gamma   90.00
#
_symmetry.space_group_name_H-M   'P 1'
#
loop_
_entity.id
_entity.type
_entity.pdbx_description
1 polymer ?
#
loop_
_entity_poly.entity_id
_entity_poly.type
_entity_poly.pdbx_seq_one_letter_code
_entity_poly.pdbx_strand_id
1 'polypeptide(L)'
;MQNKQEHRRLSKVDAHGEYALFPGVTVVSACYPEHKEFCETIHKALKNNPLIMQHFSPLPANSYHMTTMSLETEQQVGGIWEQFITNNLSHYKKIKQALQKTPITPSIEKMEVNIGRTISLAVNLPREHVIQIEEIAKALSIEETIPKIFHITLAYSRSNKISIEISEQLKAEITRELNQILEKTILPIKIAEAKLCYFNDMKAFLPWDAEHNPFTQSKQHVAVYMQVNEESTEEFQKEALHETSFST
;
A
#
# COMPACT_ATOMS: atom_id res chain seq x y z
N MET A 1 9.27 28.60 -25.88
CA MET A 1 9.97 27.39 -25.43
C MET A 1 9.35 27.01 -24.07
N GLN A 2 8.41 26.07 -24.06
CA GLN A 2 7.81 25.59 -22.82
C GLN A 2 8.79 24.60 -22.17
N ASN A 3 9.27 24.94 -20.99
CA ASN A 3 10.01 24.03 -20.11
C ASN A 3 9.11 22.83 -19.79
N LYS A 4 9.33 21.69 -20.46
CA LYS A 4 8.88 20.39 -19.98
C LYS A 4 9.67 20.09 -18.71
N GLN A 5 9.15 20.46 -17.54
CA GLN A 5 9.59 19.84 -16.28
C GLN A 5 9.33 18.35 -16.46
N GLU A 6 10.41 17.56 -16.60
CA GLU A 6 10.35 16.12 -16.45
C GLU A 6 9.86 15.86 -15.02
N HIS A 7 8.58 15.49 -14.90
CA HIS A 7 8.04 14.98 -13.66
C HIS A 7 8.83 13.72 -13.30
N ARG A 8 9.77 13.89 -12.38
CA ARG A 8 10.57 12.80 -11.82
C ARG A 8 9.57 11.80 -11.24
N ARG A 9 9.39 10.65 -11.91
CA ARG A 9 8.53 9.58 -11.39
C ARG A 9 9.07 9.18 -10.03
N LEU A 10 8.33 9.48 -8.97
CA LEU A 10 8.66 9.02 -7.63
C LEU A 10 8.62 7.49 -7.65
N SER A 11 9.70 6.86 -7.23
CA SER A 11 9.73 5.43 -7.03
C SER A 11 9.07 5.10 -5.69
N LYS A 12 8.24 4.07 -5.65
CA LYS A 12 7.63 3.59 -4.39
C LYS A 12 8.66 2.93 -3.47
N VAL A 13 9.77 2.52 -4.04
CA VAL A 13 10.91 1.89 -3.35
C VAL A 13 12.18 2.53 -3.88
N ASP A 14 13.09 2.88 -3.00
CA ASP A 14 14.38 3.46 -3.35
C ASP A 14 15.39 2.39 -3.80
N ALA A 15 16.63 2.82 -4.12
CA ALA A 15 17.71 1.93 -4.57
C ALA A 15 18.17 0.94 -3.47
N HIS A 16 17.92 1.25 -2.20
CA HIS A 16 18.29 0.39 -1.06
C HIS A 16 17.16 -0.61 -0.73
N GLY A 17 16.00 -0.48 -1.36
CA GLY A 17 14.85 -1.33 -1.14
C GLY A 17 13.93 -0.83 -0.02
N GLU A 18 14.13 0.40 0.44
CA GLU A 18 13.28 1.05 1.42
C GLU A 18 12.07 1.72 0.75
N TYR A 19 10.94 1.74 1.44
CA TYR A 19 9.74 2.40 0.94
C TYR A 19 9.87 3.91 1.04
N ALA A 20 9.79 4.58 -0.11
CA ALA A 20 9.84 6.03 -0.22
C ALA A 20 8.49 6.67 0.10
N LEU A 21 8.52 7.96 0.42
CA LEU A 21 7.31 8.77 0.52
C LEU A 21 6.56 8.74 -0.82
N PHE A 22 5.32 8.35 -0.77
CA PHE A 22 4.42 8.26 -1.91
C PHE A 22 2.98 8.52 -1.44
N PRO A 23 2.66 9.75 -1.01
CA PRO A 23 1.37 10.08 -0.44
C PRO A 23 0.22 9.92 -1.42
N GLY A 24 -0.91 9.46 -0.92
CA GLY A 24 -2.11 9.30 -1.74
C GLY A 24 -3.36 9.01 -0.95
N VAL A 25 -4.47 9.01 -1.68
CA VAL A 25 -5.81 8.66 -1.22
C VAL A 25 -6.36 7.55 -2.11
N THR A 26 -7.08 6.61 -1.53
CA THR A 26 -7.60 5.43 -2.24
C THR A 26 -8.75 4.79 -1.48
N VAL A 27 -9.53 3.94 -2.15
CA VAL A 27 -10.51 3.06 -1.50
C VAL A 27 -9.97 1.65 -1.56
N VAL A 28 -9.79 1.02 -0.40
CA VAL A 28 -9.21 -0.33 -0.30
C VAL A 28 -10.05 -1.25 0.57
N SER A 29 -9.99 -2.54 0.24
CA SER A 29 -10.47 -3.65 1.06
C SER A 29 -9.26 -4.43 1.56
N ALA A 30 -9.01 -4.39 2.88
CA ALA A 30 -7.86 -5.03 3.50
C ALA A 30 -8.04 -6.56 3.56
N CYS A 31 -6.95 -7.29 3.39
CA CYS A 31 -6.91 -8.74 3.62
C CYS A 31 -6.64 -9.08 5.10
N TYR A 32 -5.92 -8.22 5.77
CA TYR A 32 -5.57 -8.34 7.18
C TYR A 32 -6.53 -7.49 8.03
N PRO A 33 -6.97 -7.93 9.23
CA PRO A 33 -6.53 -9.13 9.97
C PRO A 33 -7.31 -10.42 9.63
N GLU A 34 -8.41 -10.36 8.88
CA GLU A 34 -9.33 -11.47 8.63
C GLU A 34 -8.59 -12.70 8.05
N HIS A 35 -7.61 -12.47 7.18
CA HIS A 35 -6.78 -13.51 6.54
C HIS A 35 -5.31 -13.40 6.95
N LYS A 36 -5.08 -13.18 8.26
CA LYS A 36 -3.73 -13.00 8.83
C LYS A 36 -2.77 -14.11 8.43
N GLU A 37 -3.14 -15.37 8.62
CA GLU A 37 -2.28 -16.53 8.35
C GLU A 37 -1.89 -16.61 6.85
N PHE A 38 -2.84 -16.37 5.96
CA PHE A 38 -2.60 -16.30 4.51
C PHE A 38 -1.60 -15.18 4.17
N CYS A 39 -1.82 -13.97 4.69
CA CYS A 39 -0.94 -12.82 4.44
C CYS A 39 0.47 -13.05 4.98
N GLU A 40 0.61 -13.56 6.19
CA GLU A 40 1.90 -13.85 6.82
C GLU A 40 2.65 -14.98 6.12
N THR A 41 1.95 -16.02 5.65
CA THR A 41 2.54 -17.12 4.89
C THR A 41 3.13 -16.63 3.58
N ILE A 42 2.39 -15.81 2.82
CA ILE A 42 2.90 -15.19 1.60
C ILE A 42 4.09 -14.28 1.90
N HIS A 43 3.96 -13.41 2.88
CA HIS A 43 5.05 -12.49 3.26
C HIS A 43 6.33 -13.23 3.62
N LYS A 44 6.22 -14.30 4.42
CA LYS A 44 7.34 -15.16 4.81
C LYS A 44 7.99 -15.84 3.61
N ALA A 45 7.19 -16.37 2.68
CA ALA A 45 7.69 -16.98 1.45
C ALA A 45 8.51 -15.98 0.64
N LEU A 46 7.98 -14.77 0.41
CA LEU A 46 8.70 -13.72 -0.30
C LEU A 46 9.99 -13.28 0.41
N LYS A 47 9.97 -13.13 1.72
CA LYS A 47 11.14 -12.71 2.52
C LYS A 47 12.24 -13.75 2.57
N ASN A 48 11.88 -15.03 2.54
CA ASN A 48 12.84 -16.14 2.61
C ASN A 48 13.48 -16.46 1.25
N ASN A 49 13.01 -15.87 0.17
CA ASN A 49 13.57 -16.10 -1.16
C ASN A 49 14.66 -15.06 -1.47
N PRO A 50 15.96 -15.46 -1.58
CA PRO A 50 17.06 -14.54 -1.82
C PRO A 50 16.96 -13.77 -3.12
N LEU A 51 16.44 -14.39 -4.20
CA LEU A 51 16.26 -13.73 -5.49
C LEU A 51 15.18 -12.63 -5.40
N ILE A 52 14.10 -12.90 -4.68
CA ILE A 52 13.08 -11.86 -4.42
C ILE A 52 13.71 -10.70 -3.66
N MET A 53 14.42 -10.99 -2.56
CA MET A 53 15.04 -9.96 -1.73
C MET A 53 16.14 -9.15 -2.44
N GLN A 54 16.72 -9.70 -3.50
CA GLN A 54 17.68 -8.97 -4.34
C GLN A 54 17.00 -7.94 -5.26
N HIS A 55 15.80 -8.26 -5.78
CA HIS A 55 15.15 -7.50 -6.83
C HIS A 55 13.86 -6.79 -6.42
N PHE A 56 13.24 -7.24 -5.34
CA PHE A 56 11.98 -6.71 -4.84
C PHE A 56 12.05 -6.36 -3.35
N SER A 57 11.15 -5.49 -2.94
CA SER A 57 10.87 -5.18 -1.53
C SER A 57 9.48 -5.71 -1.20
N PRO A 58 9.36 -6.84 -0.46
CA PRO A 58 8.09 -7.34 0.00
C PRO A 58 7.39 -6.37 0.93
N LEU A 59 6.10 -6.11 0.67
CA LEU A 59 5.24 -5.31 1.54
C LEU A 59 5.02 -6.03 2.89
N PRO A 60 4.82 -5.30 3.98
CA PRO A 60 4.37 -5.90 5.24
C PRO A 60 3.03 -6.64 5.05
N ALA A 61 2.88 -7.81 5.67
CA ALA A 61 1.69 -8.65 5.53
C ALA A 61 0.39 -7.90 5.90
N ASN A 62 0.44 -7.03 6.89
CA ASN A 62 -0.70 -6.22 7.36
C ASN A 62 -1.08 -5.07 6.41
N SER A 63 -0.29 -4.81 5.36
CA SER A 63 -0.63 -3.83 4.33
C SER A 63 -1.30 -4.44 3.11
N TYR A 64 -1.45 -5.78 3.04
CA TYR A 64 -2.07 -6.44 1.89
C TYR A 64 -3.54 -6.06 1.78
N HIS A 65 -3.90 -5.54 0.61
CA HIS A 65 -5.24 -5.05 0.30
C HIS A 65 -5.53 -5.16 -1.19
N MET A 66 -6.79 -5.12 -1.53
CA MET A 66 -7.27 -4.91 -2.89
C MET A 66 -7.79 -3.47 -3.00
N THR A 67 -7.30 -2.73 -4.00
CA THR A 67 -7.85 -1.41 -4.33
C THR A 67 -9.15 -1.57 -5.09
N THR A 68 -10.23 -0.95 -4.60
CA THR A 68 -11.52 -0.89 -5.31
C THR A 68 -11.66 0.36 -6.17
N MET A 69 -11.10 1.50 -5.72
CA MET A 69 -11.04 2.76 -6.46
C MET A 69 -9.69 3.42 -6.20
N SER A 70 -8.91 3.62 -7.27
CA SER A 70 -7.60 4.28 -7.22
C SER A 70 -7.81 5.77 -7.40
N LEU A 71 -7.85 6.50 -6.28
CA LEU A 71 -8.03 7.95 -6.30
C LEU A 71 -6.71 8.67 -6.63
N GLU A 72 -6.38 9.74 -5.94
CA GLU A 72 -5.26 10.60 -6.29
C GLU A 72 -4.00 10.31 -5.48
N THR A 73 -2.86 10.62 -6.07
CA THR A 73 -1.55 10.60 -5.41
C THR A 73 -0.83 11.93 -5.59
N GLU A 74 0.07 12.27 -4.67
CA GLU A 74 0.92 13.45 -4.81
C GLU A 74 1.70 13.44 -6.12
N GLN A 75 2.11 12.26 -6.61
CA GLN A 75 2.81 12.12 -7.87
C GLN A 75 1.97 12.60 -9.07
N GLN A 76 0.65 12.42 -9.03
CA GLN A 76 -0.27 12.84 -10.09
C GLN A 76 -0.60 14.33 -10.01
N VAL A 77 -0.79 14.85 -8.80
CA VAL A 77 -1.21 16.22 -8.52
C VAL A 77 -0.01 17.19 -8.52
N GLY A 78 1.15 16.74 -8.02
CA GLY A 78 2.36 17.56 -7.90
C GLY A 78 2.41 18.46 -6.68
N GLY A 79 3.18 19.54 -6.76
CA GLY A 79 3.55 20.41 -5.63
C GLY A 79 2.41 21.15 -4.90
N ILE A 80 1.17 21.02 -5.40
CA ILE A 80 -0.02 21.59 -4.74
C ILE A 80 -0.81 20.54 -3.95
N TRP A 81 -0.20 19.38 -3.64
CA TRP A 81 -0.88 18.23 -3.04
C TRP A 81 -1.69 18.57 -1.77
N GLU A 82 -1.08 19.22 -0.78
CA GLU A 82 -1.77 19.58 0.46
C GLU A 82 -2.98 20.49 0.19
N GLN A 83 -2.81 21.49 -0.68
CA GLN A 83 -3.91 22.40 -1.06
C GLN A 83 -4.99 21.66 -1.86
N PHE A 84 -4.60 20.77 -2.77
CA PHE A 84 -5.52 19.95 -3.54
C PHE A 84 -6.40 19.11 -2.62
N ILE A 85 -5.83 18.38 -1.66
CA ILE A 85 -6.59 17.58 -0.70
C ILE A 85 -7.54 18.47 0.12
N THR A 86 -7.06 19.62 0.64
CA THR A 86 -7.88 20.54 1.41
C THR A 86 -9.09 21.05 0.62
N ASN A 87 -8.88 21.40 -0.64
CA ASN A 87 -9.95 21.89 -1.52
C ASN A 87 -10.97 20.81 -1.91
N ASN A 88 -10.58 19.53 -1.83
CA ASN A 88 -11.41 18.40 -2.22
C ASN A 88 -11.98 17.58 -1.04
N LEU A 89 -11.87 18.05 0.21
CA LEU A 89 -12.40 17.35 1.40
C LEU A 89 -13.88 17.01 1.25
N SER A 90 -14.70 17.92 0.70
CA SER A 90 -16.13 17.65 0.47
C SER A 90 -16.39 16.51 -0.50
N HIS A 91 -15.53 16.32 -1.50
CA HIS A 91 -15.59 15.21 -2.44
C HIS A 91 -15.27 13.89 -1.74
N TYR A 92 -14.17 13.83 -0.99
CA TYR A 92 -13.79 12.63 -0.24
C TYR A 92 -14.82 12.25 0.83
N LYS A 93 -15.43 13.25 1.47
CA LYS A 93 -16.56 13.03 2.40
C LYS A 93 -17.75 12.37 1.72
N LYS A 94 -18.09 12.77 0.48
CA LYS A 94 -19.14 12.12 -0.31
C LYS A 94 -18.80 10.67 -0.64
N ILE A 95 -17.53 10.37 -0.99
CA ILE A 95 -17.06 9.00 -1.24
C ILE A 95 -17.25 8.15 0.03
N LYS A 96 -16.79 8.62 1.18
CA LYS A 96 -16.98 7.94 2.47
C LYS A 96 -18.44 7.67 2.77
N GLN A 97 -19.31 8.69 2.60
CA GLN A 97 -20.76 8.55 2.86
C GLN A 97 -21.42 7.54 1.93
N ALA A 98 -21.01 7.50 0.65
CA ALA A 98 -21.53 6.52 -0.31
C ALA A 98 -21.14 5.09 0.10
N LEU A 99 -19.87 4.87 0.50
CA LEU A 99 -19.39 3.58 1.01
C LEU A 99 -20.13 3.17 2.30
N GLN A 100 -20.41 4.10 3.21
CA GLN A 100 -21.19 3.81 4.43
C GLN A 100 -22.66 3.47 4.15
N LYS A 101 -23.25 4.12 3.15
CA LYS A 101 -24.63 3.87 2.74
C LYS A 101 -24.79 2.54 2.00
N THR A 102 -23.81 2.17 1.21
CA THR A 102 -23.78 0.94 0.42
C THR A 102 -22.42 0.24 0.64
N PRO A 103 -22.27 -0.48 1.78
CA PRO A 103 -21.03 -1.16 2.09
C PRO A 103 -20.67 -2.22 1.04
N ILE A 104 -19.41 -2.23 0.63
CA ILE A 104 -18.84 -3.22 -0.29
C ILE A 104 -17.93 -4.14 0.51
N THR A 105 -18.27 -5.42 0.59
CA THR A 105 -17.41 -6.46 1.19
C THR A 105 -17.03 -7.46 0.10
N PRO A 106 -15.91 -7.25 -0.60
CA PRO A 106 -15.55 -8.08 -1.74
C PRO A 106 -15.28 -9.52 -1.32
N SER A 107 -15.69 -10.45 -2.20
CA SER A 107 -15.35 -11.87 -2.12
C SER A 107 -14.45 -12.22 -3.29
N ILE A 108 -13.32 -12.87 -3.02
CA ILE A 108 -12.36 -13.27 -4.06
C ILE A 108 -12.62 -14.72 -4.42
N GLU A 109 -13.03 -14.96 -5.67
CA GLU A 109 -13.32 -16.31 -6.20
C GLU A 109 -12.11 -16.98 -6.81
N LYS A 110 -11.14 -16.19 -7.31
CA LYS A 110 -9.93 -16.70 -7.95
C LYS A 110 -8.77 -15.75 -7.72
N MET A 111 -7.57 -16.32 -7.58
CA MET A 111 -6.31 -15.57 -7.49
C MET A 111 -5.31 -16.16 -8.49
N GLU A 112 -4.59 -15.28 -9.18
CA GLU A 112 -3.53 -15.65 -10.12
C GLU A 112 -2.28 -14.83 -9.86
N VAL A 113 -1.12 -15.48 -9.82
CA VAL A 113 0.17 -14.82 -9.62
C VAL A 113 0.53 -14.00 -10.85
N ASN A 114 0.81 -12.72 -10.64
CA ASN A 114 1.29 -11.81 -11.69
C ASN A 114 2.61 -11.18 -11.25
N ILE A 115 3.62 -11.28 -12.11
CA ILE A 115 4.98 -10.80 -11.84
C ILE A 115 5.42 -9.86 -12.96
N GLY A 116 5.71 -8.63 -12.57
CA GLY A 116 6.20 -7.58 -13.45
C GLY A 116 7.04 -6.58 -12.64
N ARG A 117 6.65 -5.31 -12.67
CA ARG A 117 7.22 -4.27 -11.77
C ARG A 117 6.77 -4.48 -10.31
N THR A 118 5.77 -5.29 -10.11
CA THR A 118 5.28 -5.75 -8.81
C THR A 118 5.15 -7.26 -8.83
N ILE A 119 5.23 -7.88 -7.67
CA ILE A 119 4.66 -9.20 -7.45
C ILE A 119 3.28 -8.95 -6.89
N SER A 120 2.25 -9.48 -7.54
CA SER A 120 0.86 -9.30 -7.14
C SER A 120 0.02 -10.54 -7.41
N LEU A 121 -1.13 -10.61 -6.75
CA LEU A 121 -2.19 -11.56 -7.06
C LEU A 121 -3.28 -10.82 -7.82
N ALA A 122 -3.49 -11.13 -9.10
CA ALA A 122 -4.70 -10.73 -9.81
C ALA A 122 -5.88 -11.50 -9.21
N VAL A 123 -6.99 -10.82 -8.94
CA VAL A 123 -8.14 -11.40 -8.27
C VAL A 123 -9.41 -11.24 -9.10
N ASN A 124 -10.25 -12.29 -9.10
CA ASN A 124 -11.57 -12.23 -9.69
C ASN A 124 -12.61 -12.11 -8.58
N LEU A 125 -13.55 -11.22 -8.79
CA LEU A 125 -14.71 -10.99 -7.92
C LEU A 125 -15.97 -11.54 -8.58
N PRO A 126 -16.99 -11.94 -7.81
CA PRO A 126 -18.33 -12.17 -8.29
C PRO A 126 -18.85 -10.95 -9.07
N ARG A 127 -19.63 -11.20 -10.13
CA ARG A 127 -20.14 -10.12 -11.00
C ARG A 127 -20.95 -9.08 -10.24
N GLU A 128 -21.72 -9.51 -9.22
CA GLU A 128 -22.50 -8.63 -8.37
C GLU A 128 -21.64 -7.64 -7.58
N HIS A 129 -20.46 -8.04 -7.10
CA HIS A 129 -19.53 -7.15 -6.39
C HIS A 129 -18.89 -6.13 -7.34
N VAL A 130 -18.56 -6.56 -8.57
CA VAL A 130 -18.05 -5.63 -9.60
C VAL A 130 -19.11 -4.58 -9.93
N ILE A 131 -20.36 -4.99 -10.16
CA ILE A 131 -21.49 -4.08 -10.42
C ILE A 131 -21.67 -3.10 -9.26
N GLN A 132 -21.62 -3.57 -8.02
CA GLN A 132 -21.76 -2.71 -6.85
C GLN A 132 -20.66 -1.63 -6.78
N ILE A 133 -19.40 -1.99 -7.11
CA ILE A 133 -18.30 -1.02 -7.21
C ILE A 133 -18.57 -0.02 -8.35
N GLU A 134 -18.98 -0.51 -9.53
CA GLU A 134 -19.30 0.31 -10.70
C GLU A 134 -20.45 1.31 -10.41
N GLU A 135 -21.50 0.88 -9.74
CA GLU A 135 -22.65 1.72 -9.38
C GLU A 135 -22.26 2.85 -8.41
N ILE A 136 -21.44 2.56 -7.40
CA ILE A 136 -20.97 3.58 -6.46
C ILE A 136 -20.04 4.57 -7.19
N ALA A 137 -19.10 4.09 -7.98
CA ALA A 137 -18.20 4.96 -8.72
C ALA A 137 -18.96 5.85 -9.71
N LYS A 138 -19.97 5.32 -10.39
CA LYS A 138 -20.85 6.07 -11.29
C LYS A 138 -21.67 7.13 -10.55
N ALA A 139 -22.24 6.81 -9.40
CA ALA A 139 -22.97 7.77 -8.59
C ALA A 139 -22.10 8.94 -8.11
N LEU A 140 -20.79 8.75 -8.04
CA LEU A 140 -19.78 9.74 -7.65
C LEU A 140 -19.07 10.37 -8.84
N SER A 141 -19.33 9.91 -10.09
CA SER A 141 -18.66 10.32 -11.34
C SER A 141 -17.13 10.11 -11.27
N ILE A 142 -16.71 8.92 -10.80
CA ILE A 142 -15.30 8.51 -10.65
C ILE A 142 -15.04 7.11 -11.24
N GLU A 143 -15.78 6.68 -12.26
CA GLU A 143 -15.67 5.36 -12.87
C GLU A 143 -14.25 5.05 -13.37
N GLU A 144 -13.52 6.07 -13.81
CA GLU A 144 -12.14 5.97 -14.28
C GLU A 144 -11.14 5.55 -13.18
N THR A 145 -11.55 5.65 -11.91
CA THR A 145 -10.72 5.24 -10.78
C THR A 145 -10.78 3.73 -10.50
N ILE A 146 -11.73 3.01 -11.11
CA ILE A 146 -11.84 1.56 -10.96
C ILE A 146 -10.66 0.87 -11.65
N PRO A 147 -9.89 0.03 -10.96
CA PRO A 147 -8.80 -0.71 -11.57
C PRO A 147 -9.30 -1.62 -12.70
N LYS A 148 -8.63 -1.63 -13.85
CA LYS A 148 -8.96 -2.56 -14.95
C LYS A 148 -8.83 -4.03 -14.55
N ILE A 149 -7.94 -4.33 -13.62
CA ILE A 149 -7.72 -5.64 -13.03
C ILE A 149 -7.59 -5.43 -11.53
N PHE A 150 -8.49 -6.03 -10.77
CA PHE A 150 -8.37 -6.06 -9.31
C PHE A 150 -7.18 -6.92 -8.93
N HIS A 151 -6.39 -6.45 -7.96
CA HIS A 151 -5.19 -7.17 -7.53
C HIS A 151 -4.79 -6.83 -6.10
N ILE A 152 -4.02 -7.73 -5.50
CA ILE A 152 -3.35 -7.52 -4.21
C ILE A 152 -1.85 -7.42 -4.50
N THR A 153 -1.25 -6.26 -4.24
CA THR A 153 0.20 -6.08 -4.39
C THR A 153 0.94 -6.69 -3.19
N LEU A 154 1.96 -7.48 -3.47
CA LEU A 154 2.76 -8.20 -2.46
C LEU A 154 4.17 -7.64 -2.31
N ALA A 155 4.76 -7.13 -3.41
CA ALA A 155 6.10 -6.54 -3.42
C ALA A 155 6.27 -5.54 -4.58
N TYR A 156 7.16 -4.58 -4.40
CA TYR A 156 7.58 -3.64 -5.45
C TYR A 156 9.02 -3.91 -5.88
N SER A 157 9.30 -3.76 -7.17
CA SER A 157 10.65 -3.85 -7.73
C SER A 157 11.54 -2.71 -7.21
N ARG A 158 12.78 -3.04 -6.82
CA ARG A 158 13.83 -2.09 -6.41
C ARG A 158 14.48 -1.38 -7.59
N SER A 159 14.41 -1.97 -8.79
CA SER A 159 15.02 -1.46 -10.00
C SER A 159 14.08 -1.61 -11.19
N ASN A 160 14.16 -0.65 -12.13
CA ASN A 160 13.45 -0.76 -13.40
C ASN A 160 14.17 -1.70 -14.41
N LYS A 161 15.33 -2.27 -14.06
CA LYS A 161 16.19 -3.07 -14.94
C LYS A 161 16.48 -4.43 -14.31
N ILE A 162 15.50 -5.32 -14.30
CA ILE A 162 15.76 -6.75 -14.11
C ILE A 162 16.16 -7.30 -15.48
N SER A 163 17.28 -8.05 -15.57
CA SER A 163 17.66 -8.71 -16.83
C SER A 163 16.56 -9.72 -17.21
N ILE A 164 16.36 -9.95 -18.51
CA ILE A 164 15.34 -10.87 -19.01
C ILE A 164 15.55 -12.28 -18.44
N GLU A 165 16.81 -12.73 -18.37
CA GLU A 165 17.17 -14.06 -17.86
C GLU A 165 16.80 -14.23 -16.37
N ILE A 166 17.20 -13.29 -15.53
CA ILE A 166 16.82 -13.28 -14.11
C ILE A 166 15.31 -13.17 -13.97
N SER A 167 14.65 -12.40 -14.83
CA SER A 167 13.20 -12.22 -14.82
C SER A 167 12.45 -13.54 -15.05
N GLU A 168 12.86 -14.37 -15.99
CA GLU A 168 12.17 -15.65 -16.29
C GLU A 168 12.39 -16.68 -15.17
N GLN A 169 13.63 -16.82 -14.67
CA GLN A 169 13.93 -17.69 -13.54
C GLN A 169 13.15 -17.26 -12.30
N LEU A 170 13.16 -15.96 -12.00
CA LEU A 170 12.47 -15.37 -10.86
C LEU A 170 10.95 -15.58 -10.97
N LYS A 171 10.37 -15.38 -12.15
CA LYS A 171 8.95 -15.63 -12.40
C LYS A 171 8.59 -17.09 -12.14
N ALA A 172 9.37 -18.04 -12.70
CA ALA A 172 9.10 -19.45 -12.53
C ALA A 172 9.14 -19.89 -11.06
N GLU A 173 10.13 -19.42 -10.31
CA GLU A 173 10.32 -19.76 -8.91
C GLU A 173 9.22 -19.16 -8.03
N ILE A 174 8.95 -17.84 -8.14
CA ILE A 174 7.91 -17.16 -7.39
C ILE A 174 6.54 -17.74 -7.70
N THR A 175 6.24 -17.95 -8.99
CA THR A 175 4.95 -18.50 -9.41
C THR A 175 4.72 -19.88 -8.79
N ARG A 176 5.73 -20.75 -8.80
CA ARG A 176 5.65 -22.06 -8.18
C ARG A 176 5.39 -21.97 -6.67
N GLU A 177 6.16 -21.14 -5.97
CA GLU A 177 6.07 -21.01 -4.51
C GLU A 177 4.71 -20.40 -4.09
N LEU A 178 4.27 -19.34 -4.73
CA LEU A 178 2.98 -18.73 -4.43
C LEU A 178 1.80 -19.64 -4.81
N ASN A 179 1.86 -20.36 -5.94
CA ASN A 179 0.80 -21.29 -6.32
C ASN A 179 0.63 -22.41 -5.29
N GLN A 180 1.70 -22.90 -4.67
CA GLN A 180 1.60 -23.90 -3.59
C GLN A 180 0.84 -23.36 -2.36
N ILE A 181 0.89 -22.05 -2.11
CA ILE A 181 0.12 -21.41 -1.04
C ILE A 181 -1.34 -21.24 -1.50
N LEU A 182 -1.55 -20.77 -2.73
CA LEU A 182 -2.89 -20.55 -3.29
C LEU A 182 -3.70 -21.86 -3.39
N GLU A 183 -3.07 -22.97 -3.77
CA GLU A 183 -3.71 -24.31 -3.85
C GLU A 183 -4.25 -24.79 -2.49
N LYS A 184 -3.67 -24.32 -1.39
CA LYS A 184 -4.13 -24.63 -0.02
C LYS A 184 -5.16 -23.65 0.50
N THR A 185 -5.38 -22.55 -0.23
CA THR A 185 -6.32 -21.50 0.18
C THR A 185 -7.74 -21.86 -0.22
N ILE A 186 -8.65 -21.92 0.75
CA ILE A 186 -10.05 -22.22 0.48
C ILE A 186 -10.72 -20.97 -0.07
N LEU A 187 -11.21 -21.04 -1.29
CA LEU A 187 -11.96 -19.98 -1.95
C LEU A 187 -13.48 -20.26 -1.86
N PRO A 188 -14.34 -19.23 -1.91
CA PRO A 188 -14.02 -17.82 -1.94
C PRO A 188 -13.59 -17.28 -0.58
N ILE A 189 -12.73 -16.26 -0.56
CA ILE A 189 -12.38 -15.52 0.66
C ILE A 189 -13.04 -14.14 0.66
N LYS A 190 -13.69 -13.78 1.77
CA LYS A 190 -14.22 -12.44 2.02
C LYS A 190 -13.12 -11.59 2.63
N ILE A 191 -12.78 -10.48 1.98
CA ILE A 191 -11.87 -9.48 2.53
C ILE A 191 -12.66 -8.36 3.21
N ALA A 192 -11.97 -7.49 3.96
CA ALA A 192 -12.63 -6.44 4.73
C ALA A 192 -13.49 -5.51 3.86
N GLU A 193 -14.47 -4.86 4.48
CA GLU A 193 -15.28 -3.82 3.86
C GLU A 193 -14.39 -2.71 3.26
N ALA A 194 -14.73 -2.26 2.05
CA ALA A 194 -14.02 -1.20 1.36
C ALA A 194 -14.10 0.12 2.14
N LYS A 195 -12.96 0.72 2.40
CA LYS A 195 -12.84 1.97 3.15
C LYS A 195 -12.03 3.00 2.39
N LEU A 196 -12.47 4.26 2.51
CA LEU A 196 -11.65 5.39 2.12
C LEU A 196 -10.43 5.46 3.06
N CYS A 197 -9.23 5.47 2.47
CA CYS A 197 -7.97 5.48 3.19
C CYS A 197 -7.02 6.52 2.61
N TYR A 198 -6.13 7.02 3.45
CA TYR A 198 -4.93 7.75 3.03
C TYR A 198 -3.68 6.93 3.34
N PHE A 199 -2.59 7.24 2.68
CA PHE A 199 -1.29 6.61 2.89
C PHE A 199 -0.15 7.60 2.62
N ASN A 200 0.94 7.47 3.36
CA ASN A 200 2.17 8.26 3.15
C ASN A 200 3.21 7.47 2.35
N ASP A 201 3.14 6.15 2.45
CA ASP A 201 3.95 5.19 1.69
C ASP A 201 3.13 3.91 1.46
N MET A 202 3.74 2.89 0.87
CA MET A 202 3.04 1.65 0.55
C MET A 202 2.91 0.68 1.74
N LYS A 203 3.41 1.01 2.93
CA LYS A 203 3.43 0.10 4.10
C LYS A 203 2.14 0.10 4.90
N ALA A 204 1.36 1.19 4.85
CA ALA A 204 0.13 1.31 5.63
C ALA A 204 -0.94 2.14 4.92
N PHE A 205 -2.18 1.68 5.00
CA PHE A 205 -3.37 2.35 4.48
C PHE A 205 -4.30 2.64 5.66
N LEU A 206 -4.39 3.91 6.03
CA LEU A 206 -5.09 4.35 7.24
C LEU A 206 -6.50 4.81 6.89
N PRO A 207 -7.56 4.27 7.55
CA PRO A 207 -8.91 4.75 7.34
C PRO A 207 -9.01 6.26 7.58
N TRP A 208 -9.72 6.94 6.67
CA TRP A 208 -9.84 8.39 6.69
C TRP A 208 -11.30 8.84 6.80
N ASP A 209 -11.54 9.77 7.71
CA ASP A 209 -12.86 10.36 7.92
C ASP A 209 -13.20 11.49 6.94
N ALA A 210 -12.21 12.01 6.22
CA ALA A 210 -12.30 13.14 5.30
C ALA A 210 -12.77 14.46 5.98
N GLU A 211 -12.66 14.56 7.30
CA GLU A 211 -12.97 15.80 8.01
C GLU A 211 -11.80 16.80 7.96
N HIS A 212 -10.57 16.29 8.00
CA HIS A 212 -9.35 17.07 7.98
C HIS A 212 -8.37 16.52 6.95
N ASN A 213 -7.49 17.39 6.43
CA ASN A 213 -6.41 16.97 5.55
C ASN A 213 -5.34 16.20 6.37
N PRO A 214 -5.12 14.89 6.10
CA PRO A 214 -4.19 14.09 6.90
C PRO A 214 -2.72 14.42 6.62
N PHE A 215 -2.42 15.11 5.52
CA PHE A 215 -1.05 15.41 5.09
C PHE A 215 -0.49 16.70 5.67
N THR A 216 -1.33 17.62 6.19
CA THR A 216 -0.89 18.85 6.85
C THR A 216 -0.32 18.59 8.26
N GLN A 217 -0.75 17.51 8.93
CA GLN A 217 -0.30 17.17 10.29
C GLN A 217 1.04 16.42 10.32
N SER A 218 1.48 15.85 9.18
CA SER A 218 2.71 15.04 9.13
C SER A 218 3.97 15.83 9.47
N LYS A 219 3.99 17.16 9.21
CA LYS A 219 5.12 18.03 9.56
C LYS A 219 5.25 18.26 11.07
N GLN A 220 4.13 18.25 11.81
CA GLN A 220 4.16 18.39 13.27
C GLN A 220 4.50 17.07 13.98
N HIS A 221 4.03 15.93 13.46
CA HIS A 221 4.37 14.63 14.05
C HIS A 221 5.83 14.21 13.83
N VAL A 222 6.42 14.55 12.68
CA VAL A 222 7.86 14.30 12.45
C VAL A 222 8.71 15.11 13.41
N ALA A 223 8.34 16.38 13.70
CA ALA A 223 9.03 17.20 14.67
C ALA A 223 8.91 16.65 16.11
N VAL A 224 7.72 16.18 16.50
CA VAL A 224 7.48 15.56 17.83
C VAL A 224 8.21 14.21 17.95
N TYR A 225 8.21 13.38 16.90
CA TYR A 225 8.95 12.10 16.90
C TYR A 225 10.48 12.30 16.94
N MET A 226 11.00 13.35 16.29
CA MET A 226 12.41 13.70 16.38
C MET A 226 12.78 14.21 17.78
N GLN A 227 11.95 15.08 18.39
CA GLN A 227 12.18 15.55 19.76
C GLN A 227 12.14 14.43 20.80
N VAL A 228 11.17 13.51 20.73
CA VAL A 228 11.07 12.37 21.67
C VAL A 228 12.25 11.40 21.52
N ASN A 229 12.77 11.20 20.32
CA ASN A 229 13.94 10.36 20.11
C ASN A 229 15.27 11.03 20.52
N GLU A 230 15.37 12.34 20.44
CA GLU A 230 16.53 13.08 20.95
C GLU A 230 16.55 13.08 22.49
N GLU A 231 15.42 13.30 23.16
CA GLU A 231 15.32 13.24 24.62
C GLU A 231 15.61 11.82 25.17
N SER A 232 15.12 10.76 24.53
CA SER A 232 15.40 9.38 24.94
C SER A 232 16.88 9.00 24.74
N THR A 233 17.55 9.55 23.75
CA THR A 233 18.98 9.29 23.49
C THR A 233 19.87 10.03 24.51
N GLU A 234 19.47 11.22 24.95
CA GLU A 234 20.19 11.96 26.01
C GLU A 234 20.02 11.31 27.41
N GLU A 235 18.86 10.73 27.73
CA GLU A 235 18.67 9.98 28.98
C GLU A 235 19.52 8.72 29.00
N PHE A 236 19.56 7.92 27.93
CA PHE A 236 20.42 6.73 27.85
C PHE A 236 21.92 7.08 27.97
N GLN A 237 22.35 8.19 27.42
CA GLN A 237 23.75 8.63 27.56
C GLN A 237 24.08 9.12 28.99
N LYS A 238 23.15 9.71 29.70
CA LYS A 238 23.33 10.13 31.10
C LYS A 238 23.38 8.94 32.05
N GLU A 239 22.57 7.92 31.86
CA GLU A 239 22.63 6.69 32.66
C GLU A 239 23.92 5.91 32.43
N ALA A 240 24.40 5.79 31.19
CA ALA A 240 25.67 5.13 30.88
C ALA A 240 26.89 5.82 31.49
N LEU A 241 26.86 7.14 31.62
CA LEU A 241 27.93 7.91 32.27
C LEU A 241 27.89 7.84 33.80
N HIS A 242 26.74 7.54 34.40
CA HIS A 242 26.62 7.35 35.85
C HIS A 242 27.11 5.98 36.32
N GLU A 243 26.95 4.93 35.52
CA GLU A 243 27.40 3.57 35.87
C GLU A 243 28.94 3.42 35.78
N THR A 244 29.63 4.23 34.97
CA THR A 244 31.08 4.20 34.86
C THR A 244 31.84 4.95 35.99
N SER A 245 31.13 5.72 36.83
CA SER A 245 31.76 6.50 37.93
C SER A 245 31.78 5.79 39.28
N PHE A 246 31.29 4.56 39.40
CA PHE A 246 31.26 3.78 40.64
C PHE A 246 32.22 2.55 40.68
N SER A 247 33.17 2.46 39.71
CA SER A 247 34.17 1.38 39.67
C SER A 247 35.58 1.95 39.75
N THR A 248 35.92 2.57 40.86
CA THR A 248 37.28 2.81 41.33
C THR A 248 37.34 2.68 42.86
#